data_8fe5c62cc7009e9e72eba86dc8e421ed
#
_entry.id   8fe5c62cc7009e9e72eba86dc8e421ed
#
_cell.length_a   1.000
_cell.length_b   1.000
_cell.length_c   1.000
_cell.angle_alpha   90.00
_cell.angle_beta   90.00
_cell.angle_gamma   90.00
#
_symmetry.space_group_name_H-M   'P 1'
#
loop_
_entity.id
_entity.type
_entity.pdbx_description
1 polymer ?
#
loop_
_entity_poly.entity_id
_entity_poly.type
_entity_poly.pdbx_seq_one_letter_code
_entity_poly.pdbx_strand_id
1 'polypeptide(L)'
;AAAAGITGSVCNKGPYVEIFAQGEEKCVKNFLERLEKQPPKRAAILKINTEDVKEEEYGKFNDFQIIESEKTKGEIFVSPDIAICEECKKEMYDPKDRRYLHPFINCTCCGPRLTILDALPYDRERTSMKEFPMCPDCASEYEDPATRRYDAQPVCCNDCGPEVYLTGREERGRAAIIATRKMIHDGGIVAIKGI
;
A
#
# COMPACT_ATOMS: atom_id res chain seq x y z
N ALA A 1 -6.69 -6.17 -15.45
CA ALA A 1 -6.82 -7.44 -16.16
C ALA A 1 -8.30 -7.79 -16.35
N ALA A 2 -9.07 -8.13 -15.31
CA ALA A 2 -10.47 -8.55 -15.42
C ALA A 2 -11.35 -7.59 -16.24
N ALA A 3 -11.29 -6.28 -15.98
CA ALA A 3 -12.02 -5.26 -16.74
C ALA A 3 -11.59 -5.13 -18.22
N ALA A 4 -10.48 -5.76 -18.62
CA ALA A 4 -9.99 -5.82 -19.99
C ALA A 4 -10.28 -7.17 -20.66
N GLY A 5 -10.99 -8.08 -19.98
CA GLY A 5 -11.27 -9.43 -20.48
C GLY A 5 -10.02 -10.31 -20.56
N ILE A 6 -9.04 -10.09 -19.67
CA ILE A 6 -7.80 -10.83 -19.59
C ILE A 6 -7.87 -11.81 -18.42
N THR A 7 -7.54 -13.07 -18.68
CA THR A 7 -7.21 -14.10 -17.69
C THR A 7 -5.70 -14.29 -17.60
N GLY A 8 -5.21 -14.98 -16.60
CA GLY A 8 -3.79 -15.21 -16.41
C GLY A 8 -3.33 -15.05 -14.99
N SER A 9 -2.11 -14.55 -14.81
CA SER A 9 -1.54 -14.36 -13.47
C SER A 9 -0.58 -13.18 -13.38
N VAL A 10 -0.34 -12.72 -12.17
CA VAL A 10 0.71 -11.78 -11.82
C VAL A 10 1.52 -12.32 -10.64
N CYS A 11 2.84 -12.23 -10.75
CA CYS A 11 3.78 -12.66 -9.73
C CYS A 11 4.87 -11.60 -9.51
N ASN A 12 5.14 -11.28 -8.26
CA ASN A 12 6.30 -10.46 -7.91
C ASN A 12 7.54 -11.35 -7.83
N LYS A 13 8.53 -11.12 -8.70
CA LYS A 13 9.80 -11.84 -8.75
C LYS A 13 10.94 -11.11 -8.03
N GLY A 14 10.62 -10.05 -7.27
CA GLY A 14 11.60 -9.19 -6.60
C GLY A 14 12.04 -8.02 -7.48
N PRO A 15 13.02 -8.17 -8.39
CA PRO A 15 13.47 -7.07 -9.25
C PRO A 15 12.45 -6.64 -10.31
N TYR A 16 11.50 -7.49 -10.65
CA TYR A 16 10.46 -7.23 -11.65
C TYR A 16 9.15 -7.94 -11.32
N VAL A 17 8.10 -7.52 -11.98
CA VAL A 17 6.78 -8.17 -11.92
C VAL A 17 6.58 -8.93 -13.22
N GLU A 18 6.26 -10.22 -13.10
CA GLU A 18 5.89 -11.09 -14.22
C GLU A 18 4.39 -11.14 -14.36
N ILE A 19 3.90 -10.89 -15.56
CA ILE A 19 2.47 -10.96 -15.86
C ILE A 19 2.29 -11.94 -17.01
N PHE A 20 1.49 -12.96 -16.76
CA PHE A 20 1.00 -13.86 -17.79
C PHE A 20 -0.40 -13.45 -18.20
N ALA A 21 -0.61 -13.10 -19.46
CA ALA A 21 -1.89 -12.55 -19.93
C ALA A 21 -2.45 -13.37 -21.08
N GLN A 22 -3.64 -13.94 -20.89
CA GLN A 22 -4.39 -14.69 -21.89
C GLN A 22 -5.68 -13.96 -22.27
N GLY A 23 -6.00 -13.94 -23.56
CA GLY A 23 -7.22 -13.34 -24.07
C GLY A 23 -7.15 -13.11 -25.56
N GLU A 24 -8.19 -12.51 -26.12
CA GLU A 24 -8.15 -12.07 -27.51
C GLU A 24 -7.02 -11.06 -27.75
N GLU A 25 -6.36 -11.14 -28.88
CA GLU A 25 -5.21 -10.26 -29.22
C GLU A 25 -5.52 -8.76 -28.99
N LYS A 26 -6.72 -8.32 -29.33
CA LYS A 26 -7.17 -6.94 -29.09
C LYS A 26 -7.24 -6.60 -27.60
N CYS A 27 -7.68 -7.56 -26.77
CA CYS A 27 -7.77 -7.37 -25.32
C CYS A 27 -6.37 -7.30 -24.69
N VAL A 28 -5.45 -8.17 -25.11
CA VAL A 28 -4.06 -8.17 -24.66
C VAL A 28 -3.37 -6.86 -25.03
N LYS A 29 -3.51 -6.39 -26.28
CA LYS A 29 -2.98 -5.09 -26.71
C LYS A 29 -3.53 -3.92 -25.90
N ASN A 30 -4.83 -3.88 -25.66
CA ASN A 30 -5.45 -2.85 -24.83
C ASN A 30 -4.95 -2.89 -23.39
N PHE A 31 -4.79 -4.08 -22.83
CA PHE A 31 -4.25 -4.26 -21.48
C PHE A 31 -2.81 -3.71 -21.36
N LEU A 32 -1.93 -4.04 -22.31
CA LEU A 32 -0.57 -3.52 -22.37
C LEU A 32 -0.54 -1.99 -22.52
N GLU A 33 -1.34 -1.43 -23.42
CA GLU A 33 -1.44 0.02 -23.56
C GLU A 33 -1.91 0.72 -22.28
N ARG A 34 -2.85 0.13 -21.55
CA ARG A 34 -3.32 0.67 -20.27
C ARG A 34 -2.26 0.58 -19.18
N LEU A 35 -1.48 -0.50 -19.12
CA LEU A 35 -0.35 -0.60 -18.20
C LEU A 35 0.66 0.51 -18.46
N GLU A 36 0.99 0.75 -19.73
CA GLU A 36 2.00 1.74 -20.11
C GLU A 36 1.50 3.19 -19.92
N LYS A 37 0.28 3.50 -20.38
CA LYS A 37 -0.25 4.87 -20.43
C LYS A 37 -1.02 5.30 -19.19
N GLN A 38 -1.51 4.34 -18.40
CA GLN A 38 -2.36 4.58 -17.22
C GLN A 38 -1.93 3.74 -16.02
N PRO A 39 -0.64 3.76 -15.65
CA PRO A 39 -0.19 3.05 -14.46
C PRO A 39 -0.90 3.61 -13.21
N PRO A 40 -0.99 2.84 -12.12
CA PRO A 40 -1.47 3.35 -10.85
C PRO A 40 -0.68 4.59 -10.44
N LYS A 41 -1.34 5.51 -9.74
CA LYS A 41 -0.68 6.73 -9.25
C LYS A 41 0.61 6.36 -8.50
N ARG A 42 1.73 7.00 -8.88
CA ARG A 42 3.07 6.80 -8.32
C ARG A 42 3.75 5.47 -8.69
N ALA A 43 3.14 4.63 -9.50
CA ALA A 43 3.87 3.52 -10.11
C ALA A 43 4.78 4.07 -11.22
N ALA A 44 6.04 3.68 -11.20
CA ALA A 44 6.99 3.99 -12.26
C ALA A 44 7.35 2.68 -12.98
N ILE A 45 6.84 2.52 -14.20
CA ILE A 45 7.21 1.40 -15.04
C ILE A 45 8.42 1.83 -15.87
N LEU A 46 9.59 1.33 -15.52
CA LEU A 46 10.84 1.70 -16.20
C LEU A 46 11.01 1.00 -17.54
N LYS A 47 10.49 -0.22 -17.65
CA LYS A 47 10.61 -1.04 -18.86
C LYS A 47 9.53 -2.12 -18.87
N ILE A 48 8.98 -2.39 -20.03
CA ILE A 48 8.11 -3.54 -20.29
C ILE A 48 8.81 -4.37 -21.37
N ASN A 49 9.02 -5.66 -21.08
CA ASN A 49 9.42 -6.66 -22.06
C ASN A 49 8.22 -7.57 -22.30
N THR A 50 7.95 -7.90 -23.52
CA THR A 50 6.86 -8.82 -23.89
C THR A 50 7.40 -9.93 -24.75
N GLU A 51 6.91 -11.13 -24.56
CA GLU A 51 7.16 -12.28 -25.40
C GLU A 51 5.88 -13.09 -25.60
N ASP A 52 5.74 -13.66 -26.76
CA ASP A 52 4.62 -14.57 -27.03
C ASP A 52 5.01 -15.97 -26.55
N VAL A 53 4.17 -16.52 -25.67
CA VAL A 53 4.36 -17.86 -25.10
C VAL A 53 3.21 -18.77 -25.51
N LYS A 54 3.48 -20.06 -25.57
CA LYS A 54 2.46 -21.05 -25.95
C LYS A 54 1.61 -21.41 -24.73
N GLU A 55 0.31 -21.56 -24.94
CA GLU A 55 -0.64 -21.99 -23.89
C GLU A 55 -0.23 -23.35 -23.27
N GLU A 56 0.40 -24.23 -24.06
CA GLU A 56 0.85 -25.55 -23.63
C GLU A 56 1.92 -25.49 -22.52
N GLU A 57 2.68 -24.40 -22.44
CA GLU A 57 3.75 -24.23 -21.45
C GLU A 57 3.23 -23.71 -20.10
N TYR A 58 2.14 -22.94 -20.10
CA TYR A 58 1.67 -22.21 -18.91
C TYR A 58 0.26 -22.64 -18.48
N GLY A 59 -0.44 -23.41 -19.30
CA GLY A 59 -1.80 -23.86 -19.04
C GLY A 59 -2.85 -22.78 -19.35
N LYS A 60 -4.10 -23.12 -19.05
CA LYS A 60 -5.26 -22.26 -19.28
C LYS A 60 -5.75 -21.68 -17.96
N PHE A 61 -5.89 -20.36 -17.92
CA PHE A 61 -6.44 -19.66 -16.76
C PHE A 61 -7.93 -19.35 -16.98
N ASN A 62 -8.74 -19.57 -15.97
CA ASN A 62 -10.17 -19.24 -15.99
C ASN A 62 -10.45 -17.82 -15.48
N ASP A 63 -9.52 -17.25 -14.72
CA ASP A 63 -9.58 -15.93 -14.12
C ASP A 63 -8.18 -15.26 -14.14
N PHE A 64 -8.05 -14.10 -13.52
CA PHE A 64 -6.75 -13.45 -13.33
C PHE A 64 -6.32 -13.60 -11.86
N GLN A 65 -5.23 -14.31 -11.63
CA GLN A 65 -4.76 -14.72 -10.32
C GLN A 65 -3.53 -13.90 -9.88
N ILE A 66 -3.45 -13.63 -8.58
CA ILE A 66 -2.24 -13.13 -7.95
C ILE A 66 -1.50 -14.33 -7.37
N ILE A 67 -0.32 -14.61 -7.89
CA ILE A 67 0.53 -15.71 -7.44
C ILE A 67 1.45 -15.21 -6.34
N GLU A 68 1.69 -16.06 -5.34
CA GLU A 68 2.62 -15.77 -4.25
C GLU A 68 3.99 -15.35 -4.79
N SER A 69 4.56 -14.30 -4.17
CA SER A 69 5.83 -13.72 -4.60
C SER A 69 6.96 -14.73 -4.50
N GLU A 70 7.74 -14.88 -5.55
CA GLU A 70 8.94 -15.68 -5.54
C GLU A 70 10.14 -14.86 -5.03
N LYS A 71 10.87 -15.45 -4.07
CA LYS A 71 12.10 -14.85 -3.55
C LYS A 71 13.27 -15.11 -4.49
N THR A 72 13.31 -14.46 -5.66
CA THR A 72 14.48 -14.53 -6.54
C THR A 72 15.62 -13.68 -5.99
N LYS A 73 16.87 -14.13 -6.19
CA LYS A 73 18.06 -13.33 -5.85
C LYS A 73 18.13 -12.14 -6.80
N GLY A 74 18.11 -10.93 -6.24
CA GLY A 74 18.23 -9.69 -7.01
C GLY A 74 18.26 -8.48 -6.08
N GLU A 75 18.59 -7.33 -6.60
CA GLU A 75 18.52 -6.07 -5.86
C GLU A 75 17.04 -5.70 -5.64
N ILE A 76 16.60 -5.75 -4.39
CA ILE A 76 15.27 -5.31 -4.00
C ILE A 76 15.35 -3.81 -3.70
N PHE A 77 14.65 -3.02 -4.50
CA PHE A 77 14.53 -1.59 -4.27
C PHE A 77 13.30 -1.30 -3.41
N VAL A 78 13.52 -0.73 -2.24
CA VAL A 78 12.45 -0.19 -1.40
C VAL A 78 12.29 1.29 -1.73
N SER A 79 11.08 1.70 -2.07
CA SER A 79 10.82 3.11 -2.34
C SER A 79 11.04 3.97 -1.08
N PRO A 80 11.43 5.24 -1.21
CA PRO A 80 11.49 6.15 -0.07
C PRO A 80 10.08 6.37 0.51
N ASP A 81 10.02 6.97 1.70
CA ASP A 81 8.78 7.41 2.31
C ASP A 81 8.05 8.38 1.39
N ILE A 82 6.74 8.26 1.33
CA ILE A 82 5.90 9.02 0.40
C ILE A 82 4.86 9.82 1.19
N ALA A 83 4.80 11.12 0.92
CA ALA A 83 3.80 11.99 1.53
C ALA A 83 2.37 11.48 1.31
N ILE A 84 1.49 11.81 2.25
CA ILE A 84 0.07 11.42 2.24
C ILE A 84 -0.59 11.72 0.89
N CYS A 85 -1.33 10.77 0.33
CA CYS A 85 -2.11 10.96 -0.88
C CYS A 85 -3.46 11.63 -0.58
N GLU A 86 -4.10 12.19 -1.61
CA GLU A 86 -5.36 12.92 -1.44
C GLU A 86 -6.50 12.05 -0.91
N GLU A 87 -6.54 10.77 -1.27
CA GLU A 87 -7.54 9.82 -0.79
C GLU A 87 -7.37 9.56 0.72
N CYS A 88 -6.14 9.28 1.19
CA CYS A 88 -5.86 9.12 2.62
C CYS A 88 -6.07 10.43 3.38
N LYS A 89 -5.77 11.58 2.77
CA LYS A 89 -6.03 12.89 3.36
C LYS A 89 -7.53 13.14 3.55
N LYS A 90 -8.36 12.77 2.57
CA LYS A 90 -9.83 12.86 2.70
C LYS A 90 -10.34 12.00 3.85
N GLU A 91 -9.92 10.73 3.93
CA GLU A 91 -10.29 9.84 5.03
C GLU A 91 -9.84 10.40 6.40
N MET A 92 -8.61 10.93 6.48
CA MET A 92 -8.08 11.52 7.72
C MET A 92 -8.90 12.73 8.21
N TYR A 93 -9.55 13.46 7.32
CA TYR A 93 -10.38 14.62 7.67
C TYR A 93 -11.88 14.32 7.71
N ASP A 94 -12.33 13.14 7.32
CA ASP A 94 -13.74 12.75 7.42
C ASP A 94 -14.07 12.23 8.83
N PRO A 95 -14.92 12.95 9.62
CA PRO A 95 -15.30 12.50 10.96
C PRO A 95 -16.00 11.14 11.00
N LYS A 96 -16.52 10.65 9.87
CA LYS A 96 -17.20 9.36 9.76
C LYS A 96 -16.23 8.23 9.42
N ASP A 97 -15.00 8.54 8.97
CA ASP A 97 -14.01 7.54 8.64
C ASP A 97 -13.35 6.98 9.91
N ARG A 98 -13.10 5.68 9.93
CA ARG A 98 -12.43 5.02 11.07
C ARG A 98 -10.98 5.50 11.28
N ARG A 99 -10.36 6.10 10.27
CA ARG A 99 -9.03 6.74 10.31
C ARG A 99 -9.08 8.26 10.49
N TYR A 100 -10.23 8.79 10.92
CA TYR A 100 -10.35 10.21 11.25
C TYR A 100 -9.28 10.62 12.27
N LEU A 101 -8.51 11.65 11.94
CA LEU A 101 -7.37 12.16 12.73
C LEU A 101 -6.32 11.08 13.07
N HIS A 102 -6.16 10.05 12.23
CA HIS A 102 -5.12 9.06 12.40
C HIS A 102 -3.80 9.55 11.76
N PRO A 103 -2.76 9.90 12.54
CA PRO A 103 -1.55 10.52 11.99
C PRO A 103 -0.68 9.56 11.18
N PHE A 104 -0.86 8.26 11.35
CA PHE A 104 -0.14 7.20 10.64
C PHE A 104 -0.94 6.61 9.46
N ILE A 105 -1.95 7.32 8.99
CA ILE A 105 -2.76 6.88 7.85
C ILE A 105 -1.89 6.70 6.61
N ASN A 106 -2.10 5.59 5.91
CA ASN A 106 -1.32 5.20 4.75
C ASN A 106 -2.12 4.31 3.78
N CYS A 107 -1.54 4.05 2.62
CA CYS A 107 -2.00 3.04 1.67
C CYS A 107 -0.82 2.56 0.80
N THR A 108 -1.06 1.74 -0.22
CA THR A 108 -0.01 1.31 -1.15
C THR A 108 0.69 2.47 -1.87
N CYS A 109 0.01 3.62 -2.03
CA CYS A 109 0.54 4.80 -2.73
C CYS A 109 1.21 5.84 -1.82
N CYS A 110 1.09 5.75 -0.49
CA CYS A 110 1.63 6.76 0.43
C CYS A 110 1.94 6.19 1.81
N GLY A 111 2.68 6.97 2.59
CA GLY A 111 3.09 6.60 3.95
C GLY A 111 4.54 6.15 4.03
N PRO A 112 4.94 5.65 5.21
CA PRO A 112 6.32 5.26 5.47
C PRO A 112 6.72 4.00 4.70
N ARG A 113 7.99 3.90 4.37
CA ARG A 113 8.66 2.76 3.74
C ARG A 113 10.01 2.54 4.43
N LEU A 114 11.02 3.35 4.08
CA LEU A 114 12.36 3.24 4.65
C LEU A 114 12.39 3.56 6.14
N THR A 115 11.60 4.52 6.59
CA THR A 115 11.55 4.94 8.01
C THR A 115 11.13 3.81 8.96
N ILE A 116 10.32 2.86 8.48
CA ILE A 116 9.84 1.74 9.30
C ILE A 116 10.55 0.41 9.01
N LEU A 117 11.46 0.37 8.04
CA LEU A 117 12.12 -0.86 7.59
C LEU A 117 13.24 -1.27 8.54
N ASP A 118 13.15 -2.48 9.07
CA ASP A 118 14.20 -3.11 9.89
C ASP A 118 15.12 -3.98 9.02
N ALA A 119 14.56 -4.73 8.06
CA ALA A 119 15.31 -5.64 7.19
C ALA A 119 14.57 -5.92 5.87
N LEU A 120 15.30 -6.34 4.85
CA LEU A 120 14.74 -6.82 3.57
C LEU A 120 14.35 -8.32 3.65
N PRO A 121 13.36 -8.77 2.85
CA PRO A 121 12.46 -8.00 1.99
C PRO A 121 11.50 -7.11 2.79
N TYR A 122 10.83 -6.15 2.13
CA TYR A 122 9.89 -5.22 2.75
C TYR A 122 8.55 -5.93 3.01
N ASP A 123 8.50 -6.68 4.11
CA ASP A 123 7.33 -7.37 4.63
C ASP A 123 7.01 -6.82 6.02
N ARG A 124 5.73 -6.81 6.45
CA ARG A 124 5.31 -6.22 7.74
C ARG A 124 6.12 -6.72 8.93
N GLU A 125 6.40 -8.00 9.01
CA GLU A 125 7.22 -8.65 10.08
C GLU A 125 8.67 -8.17 10.12
N ARG A 126 9.14 -7.51 9.06
CA ARG A 126 10.48 -6.92 8.94
C ARG A 126 10.45 -5.41 9.00
N THR A 127 9.39 -4.87 9.53
CA THR A 127 9.22 -3.45 9.81
C THR A 127 8.88 -3.24 11.29
N SER A 128 8.99 -2.01 11.79
CA SER A 128 8.52 -1.65 13.13
C SER A 128 7.01 -1.88 13.32
N MET A 129 6.25 -2.07 12.23
CA MET A 129 4.82 -2.37 12.28
C MET A 129 4.50 -3.79 12.77
N LYS A 130 5.50 -4.69 12.91
CA LYS A 130 5.33 -6.00 13.55
C LYS A 130 4.79 -5.91 14.97
N GLU A 131 5.07 -4.81 15.67
CA GLU A 131 4.60 -4.55 17.03
C GLU A 131 3.11 -4.16 17.10
N PHE A 132 2.48 -3.92 15.94
CA PHE A 132 1.11 -3.47 15.81
C PHE A 132 0.25 -4.49 15.04
N PRO A 133 -0.27 -5.55 15.71
CA PRO A 133 -1.15 -6.53 15.06
C PRO A 133 -2.36 -5.85 14.44
N MET A 134 -2.69 -6.21 13.21
CA MET A 134 -3.84 -5.63 12.52
C MET A 134 -5.15 -6.05 13.20
N CYS A 135 -6.08 -5.10 13.36
CA CYS A 135 -7.47 -5.43 13.68
C CYS A 135 -8.15 -6.12 12.48
N PRO A 136 -9.28 -6.81 12.68
CA PRO A 136 -9.96 -7.54 11.60
C PRO A 136 -10.23 -6.71 10.36
N ASP A 137 -10.66 -5.45 10.52
CA ASP A 137 -10.94 -4.56 9.39
C ASP A 137 -9.66 -4.20 8.61
N CYS A 138 -8.54 -3.93 9.31
CA CYS A 138 -7.26 -3.67 8.65
C CYS A 138 -6.72 -4.91 7.96
N ALA A 139 -6.88 -6.10 8.55
CA ALA A 139 -6.51 -7.36 7.95
C ALA A 139 -7.32 -7.63 6.66
N SER A 140 -8.64 -7.43 6.72
CA SER A 140 -9.49 -7.56 5.55
C SER A 140 -9.08 -6.62 4.40
N GLU A 141 -8.77 -5.35 4.71
CA GLU A 141 -8.26 -4.42 3.68
C GLU A 141 -6.89 -4.82 3.14
N TYR A 142 -6.05 -5.41 3.97
CA TYR A 142 -4.70 -5.86 3.61
C TYR A 142 -4.73 -7.07 2.67
N GLU A 143 -5.69 -7.98 2.87
CA GLU A 143 -5.83 -9.21 2.11
C GLU A 143 -6.65 -9.06 0.83
N ASP A 144 -7.50 -8.03 0.71
CA ASP A 144 -8.38 -7.83 -0.44
C ASP A 144 -7.69 -7.01 -1.55
N PRO A 145 -7.39 -7.65 -2.72
CA PRO A 145 -6.76 -6.98 -3.87
C PRO A 145 -7.56 -5.81 -4.46
N ALA A 146 -8.85 -5.70 -4.15
CA ALA A 146 -9.69 -4.60 -4.62
C ALA A 146 -9.51 -3.33 -3.77
N THR A 147 -8.87 -3.42 -2.62
CA THR A 147 -8.67 -2.26 -1.73
C THR A 147 -7.41 -1.47 -2.07
N ARG A 148 -7.38 -0.22 -1.65
CA ARG A 148 -6.18 0.64 -1.74
C ARG A 148 -5.09 0.25 -0.74
N ARG A 149 -5.36 -0.68 0.16
CA ARG A 149 -4.47 -1.14 1.23
C ARG A 149 -4.03 -2.58 1.09
N TYR A 150 -4.38 -3.19 -0.04
CA TYR A 150 -3.89 -4.52 -0.37
C TYR A 150 -2.36 -4.56 -0.26
N ASP A 151 -1.84 -5.50 0.53
CA ASP A 151 -0.40 -5.69 0.77
C ASP A 151 0.36 -4.40 1.20
N ALA A 152 -0.33 -3.43 1.78
CA ALA A 152 0.28 -2.22 2.30
C ALA A 152 0.88 -2.49 3.70
N GLN A 153 2.17 -2.77 3.77
CA GLN A 153 2.86 -3.20 4.99
C GLN A 153 2.63 -2.29 6.21
N PRO A 154 2.53 -0.94 6.08
CA PRO A 154 2.27 -0.08 7.22
C PRO A 154 0.80 0.06 7.60
N VAL A 155 -0.14 -0.67 6.96
CA VAL A 155 -1.58 -0.50 7.21
C VAL A 155 -1.94 -0.59 8.69
N CYS A 156 -2.71 0.38 9.15
CA CYS A 156 -3.24 0.47 10.51
C CYS A 156 -4.41 1.45 10.58
N CYS A 157 -5.01 1.54 11.75
CA CYS A 157 -6.03 2.54 12.09
C CYS A 157 -5.86 3.00 13.54
N ASN A 158 -6.80 3.81 14.03
CA ASN A 158 -6.76 4.30 15.42
C ASN A 158 -6.85 3.19 16.48
N ASP A 159 -7.35 2.00 16.12
CA ASP A 159 -7.55 0.89 17.06
C ASP A 159 -6.35 -0.07 17.11
N CYS A 160 -5.57 -0.15 16.03
CA CYS A 160 -4.50 -1.14 15.92
C CYS A 160 -3.13 -0.56 15.55
N GLY A 161 -3.02 0.74 15.32
CA GLY A 161 -1.77 1.40 14.94
C GLY A 161 -1.06 2.11 16.07
N PRO A 162 0.07 2.74 15.75
CA PRO A 162 0.76 3.63 16.67
C PRO A 162 -0.14 4.77 17.15
N GLU A 163 0.06 5.18 18.38
CA GLU A 163 -0.73 6.23 19.01
C GLU A 163 0.16 7.42 19.38
N VAL A 164 -0.32 8.63 19.09
CA VAL A 164 0.29 9.86 19.60
C VAL A 164 -0.22 10.19 20.99
N TYR A 165 0.60 10.85 21.79
CA TYR A 165 0.21 11.32 23.13
C TYR A 165 0.86 12.67 23.45
N LEU A 166 0.28 13.40 24.40
CA LEU A 166 0.86 14.61 24.93
C LEU A 166 1.70 14.29 26.17
N THR A 167 2.98 14.65 26.12
CA THR A 167 3.89 14.47 27.27
C THR A 167 3.39 15.29 28.46
N GLY A 168 3.28 14.61 29.63
CA GLY A 168 2.81 15.20 30.88
C GLY A 168 1.28 15.42 30.96
N ARG A 169 0.51 14.82 30.04
CA ARG A 169 -0.95 14.85 30.01
C ARG A 169 -1.53 13.46 29.79
N GLU A 170 -2.82 13.32 30.00
CA GLU A 170 -3.55 12.04 29.81
C GLU A 170 -4.06 11.83 28.38
N GLU A 171 -4.14 12.92 27.59
CA GLU A 171 -4.67 12.86 26.23
C GLU A 171 -3.80 12.03 25.30
N ARG A 172 -4.46 11.04 24.66
CA ARG A 172 -3.87 10.12 23.70
C ARG A 172 -4.69 10.07 22.41
N GLY A 173 -4.08 9.59 21.34
CA GLY A 173 -4.73 9.40 20.05
C GLY A 173 -5.42 10.66 19.54
N ARG A 174 -6.68 10.53 19.17
CA ARG A 174 -7.49 11.67 18.68
C ARG A 174 -7.60 12.80 19.69
N ALA A 175 -7.72 12.50 20.99
CA ALA A 175 -7.80 13.51 22.03
C ALA A 175 -6.51 14.35 22.07
N ALA A 176 -5.35 13.73 21.94
CA ALA A 176 -4.06 14.44 21.86
C ALA A 176 -4.00 15.36 20.65
N ILE A 177 -4.45 14.90 19.48
CA ILE A 177 -4.49 15.72 18.25
C ILE A 177 -5.43 16.93 18.45
N ILE A 178 -6.60 16.74 19.00
CA ILE A 178 -7.58 17.80 19.23
C ILE A 178 -7.03 18.82 20.24
N ALA A 179 -6.46 18.35 21.34
CA ALA A 179 -5.86 19.22 22.37
C ALA A 179 -4.66 20.02 21.80
N THR A 180 -3.81 19.35 21.00
CA THR A 180 -2.68 20.02 20.31
C THR A 180 -3.17 21.11 19.38
N ARG A 181 -4.19 20.83 18.56
CA ARG A 181 -4.78 21.83 17.64
C ARG A 181 -5.32 23.04 18.41
N LYS A 182 -6.00 22.80 19.54
CA LYS A 182 -6.50 23.86 20.40
C LYS A 182 -5.35 24.70 20.97
N MET A 183 -4.27 24.08 21.48
CA MET A 183 -3.10 24.79 22.00
C MET A 183 -2.48 25.71 20.95
N ILE A 184 -2.32 25.22 19.71
CA ILE A 184 -1.78 26.01 18.61
C ILE A 184 -2.73 27.16 18.26
N HIS A 185 -4.02 26.89 18.17
CA HIS A 185 -5.04 27.92 17.89
C HIS A 185 -5.05 29.03 18.95
N ASP A 186 -4.84 28.67 20.21
CA ASP A 186 -4.79 29.61 21.35
C ASP A 186 -3.42 30.34 21.44
N GLY A 187 -2.53 30.20 20.45
CA GLY A 187 -1.25 30.88 20.36
C GLY A 187 -0.08 30.15 21.03
N GLY A 188 -0.28 28.92 21.47
CA GLY A 188 0.76 28.09 22.08
C GLY A 188 1.77 27.54 21.06
N ILE A 189 2.95 27.17 21.56
CA ILE A 189 4.02 26.50 20.78
C ILE A 189 4.04 25.02 21.19
N VAL A 190 4.05 24.13 20.19
CA VAL A 190 4.07 22.69 20.40
C VAL A 190 5.24 22.08 19.65
N ALA A 191 6.05 21.29 20.35
CA ALA A 191 7.05 20.44 19.72
C ALA A 191 6.46 19.06 19.41
N ILE A 192 6.65 18.58 18.16
CA ILE A 192 6.14 17.29 17.70
C ILE A 192 7.32 16.41 17.35
N LYS A 193 7.41 15.23 17.99
CA LYS A 193 8.34 14.18 17.58
C LYS A 193 7.64 13.28 16.55
N GLY A 194 8.22 13.20 15.35
CA GLY A 194 7.84 12.20 14.34
C GLY A 194 8.42 10.81 14.63
N ILE A 195 8.21 9.89 13.72
CA ILE A 195 8.83 8.55 13.70
C ILE A 195 10.24 8.61 13.13
#